data_35f21d160d095ee70d59b50ecc8e6611
#
_entry.id   35f21d160d095ee70d59b50ecc8e6611
#
_cell.length_a   1.000
_cell.length_b   1.000
_cell.length_c   1.000
_cell.angle_alpha   90.00
_cell.angle_beta   90.00
_cell.angle_gamma   90.00
#
_symmetry.space_group_name_H-M   'P 1'
#
loop_
_entity.id
_entity.type
_entity.pdbx_description
1 polymer ?
#
loop_
_entity_poly.entity_id
_entity_poly.type
_entity_poly.pdbx_seq_one_letter_code
_entity_poly.pdbx_strand_id
1 'polypeptide(L)'
;MDSLQLTFLLCLTQVFSFTKCQLQNITSCNSAINFTSGSIFPVNLNLTLASLVANASISGFATSSFGQDPNTAYGLTRCRAYVSKEECQTCVETAVREMQQLCPSQKEAFILLENCSLKYSNQNFFSTADSSSKIGYCNVVKASQPALFQSVLLSLILNLSSSVILSPSRLVNSSAYMDSKTIYAMVQCTPTLEVSGCSNCLQDIITYMLTGCNLNEGSRILSLSCDLRYEMYPLSLTYSPTPAPSPPPLSSQYPLPSGSNSTTNSTSPSSNGNDFLLQ
;
A
#
# COMPACT_ATOMS: atom_id res chain seq x y z
N MET A 1 -14.09 -59.43 9.93
CA MET A 1 -13.39 -58.27 9.38
C MET A 1 -11.94 -58.40 9.88
N ASP A 2 -11.06 -58.73 8.96
CA ASP A 2 -9.67 -59.04 9.30
C ASP A 2 -8.92 -57.79 9.73
N SER A 3 -8.04 -57.95 10.72
CA SER A 3 -7.16 -56.90 11.27
C SER A 3 -6.43 -56.12 10.17
N LEU A 4 -6.19 -56.76 9.02
CA LEU A 4 -5.54 -56.15 7.84
C LEU A 4 -6.46 -55.13 7.12
N GLN A 5 -7.78 -55.33 7.10
CA GLN A 5 -8.74 -54.40 6.51
C GLN A 5 -8.94 -53.17 7.40
N LEU A 6 -8.87 -53.32 8.72
CA LEU A 6 -8.99 -52.22 9.67
C LEU A 6 -7.77 -51.30 9.62
N THR A 7 -6.54 -51.88 9.48
CA THR A 7 -5.31 -51.09 9.32
C THR A 7 -5.25 -50.38 7.98
N PHE A 8 -5.77 -50.97 6.90
CA PHE A 8 -5.83 -50.32 5.60
C PHE A 8 -6.84 -49.14 5.57
N LEU A 9 -7.98 -49.29 6.25
CA LEU A 9 -8.95 -48.21 6.42
C LEU A 9 -8.39 -47.05 7.27
N LEU A 10 -7.64 -47.35 8.33
CA LEU A 10 -6.97 -46.36 9.18
C LEU A 10 -5.84 -45.61 8.46
N CYS A 11 -5.09 -46.29 7.56
CA CYS A 11 -4.09 -45.62 6.71
C CYS A 11 -4.74 -44.68 5.66
N LEU A 12 -5.91 -45.05 5.10
CA LEU A 12 -6.62 -44.21 4.12
C LEU A 12 -7.19 -42.93 4.73
N THR A 13 -7.52 -42.93 6.02
CA THR A 13 -8.01 -41.71 6.69
C THR A 13 -6.90 -40.73 7.06
N GLN A 14 -5.65 -41.14 7.10
CA GLN A 14 -4.51 -40.25 7.37
C GLN A 14 -3.93 -39.57 6.12
N VAL A 15 -4.27 -40.02 4.91
CA VAL A 15 -3.74 -39.45 3.66
C VAL A 15 -4.49 -38.15 3.22
N PHE A 16 -5.60 -37.79 3.86
CA PHE A 16 -6.36 -36.57 3.58
C PHE A 16 -6.16 -35.42 4.56
N SER A 17 -5.09 -35.47 5.37
CA SER A 17 -4.59 -34.24 5.98
C SER A 17 -3.87 -33.44 4.90
N PHE A 18 -4.63 -32.76 4.04
CA PHE A 18 -4.13 -31.63 3.32
C PHE A 18 -3.64 -30.63 4.39
N THR A 19 -2.34 -30.60 4.63
CA THR A 19 -1.72 -29.46 5.26
C THR A 19 -2.06 -28.28 4.36
N LYS A 20 -3.13 -27.54 4.72
CA LYS A 20 -3.33 -26.21 4.18
C LYS A 20 -2.02 -25.48 4.48
N CYS A 21 -1.24 -25.20 3.44
CA CYS A 21 -0.18 -24.22 3.53
C CYS A 21 -0.90 -22.94 3.96
N GLN A 22 -0.91 -22.67 5.28
CA GLN A 22 -1.53 -21.45 5.78
C GLN A 22 -0.66 -20.32 5.27
N LEU A 23 -1.15 -19.66 4.22
CA LEU A 23 -0.66 -18.35 3.86
C LEU A 23 -0.66 -17.50 5.14
N GLN A 24 0.46 -16.88 5.44
CA GLN A 24 0.56 -16.01 6.61
C GLN A 24 -0.27 -14.75 6.32
N ASN A 25 -1.49 -14.70 6.86
CA ASN A 25 -2.31 -13.51 6.87
C ASN A 25 -2.12 -12.81 8.21
N ILE A 26 -1.99 -11.49 8.21
CA ILE A 26 -1.95 -10.70 9.43
C ILE A 26 -3.22 -9.86 9.48
N THR A 27 -4.03 -10.09 10.53
CA THR A 27 -5.21 -9.27 10.81
C THR A 27 -5.04 -8.62 12.18
N SER A 28 -5.35 -7.34 12.27
CA SER A 28 -5.35 -6.58 13.53
C SER A 28 -6.64 -5.80 13.65
N CYS A 29 -7.29 -5.96 14.80
CA CYS A 29 -8.51 -5.27 15.18
C CYS A 29 -8.20 -4.39 16.39
N ASN A 30 -8.38 -3.08 16.30
CA ASN A 30 -8.17 -2.17 17.43
C ASN A 30 -9.34 -2.28 18.42
N SER A 31 -9.18 -3.13 19.42
CA SER A 31 -10.20 -3.39 20.43
C SER A 31 -10.47 -2.22 21.39
N ALA A 32 -9.59 -1.21 21.40
CA ALA A 32 -9.79 -0.01 22.22
C ALA A 32 -10.85 0.94 21.65
N ILE A 33 -11.15 0.84 20.33
CA ILE A 33 -12.02 1.77 19.62
C ILE A 33 -13.15 0.97 18.95
N ASN A 34 -14.28 0.84 19.65
CA ASN A 34 -15.45 0.13 19.16
C ASN A 34 -16.59 1.10 18.79
N PHE A 35 -17.41 0.72 17.82
CA PHE A 35 -18.70 1.38 17.60
C PHE A 35 -19.81 0.73 18.40
N THR A 36 -20.81 1.53 18.79
CA THR A 36 -21.99 1.04 19.48
C THR A 36 -23.01 0.49 18.50
N SER A 37 -23.74 -0.56 18.92
CA SER A 37 -24.87 -1.07 18.14
C SER A 37 -25.88 0.06 17.88
N GLY A 38 -26.36 0.18 16.62
CA GLY A 38 -27.26 1.24 16.20
C GLY A 38 -26.60 2.58 15.86
N SER A 39 -25.28 2.73 15.99
CA SER A 39 -24.58 3.90 15.47
C SER A 39 -24.57 3.92 13.93
N ILE A 40 -24.38 5.09 13.33
CA ILE A 40 -24.31 5.23 11.85
C ILE A 40 -22.96 4.76 11.28
N PHE A 41 -21.91 4.62 12.11
CA PHE A 41 -20.57 4.25 11.66
C PHE A 41 -20.54 2.92 10.88
N PRO A 42 -21.16 1.81 11.31
CA PRO A 42 -21.16 0.55 10.56
C PRO A 42 -21.84 0.67 9.19
N VAL A 43 -22.82 1.55 9.03
CA VAL A 43 -23.43 1.83 7.72
C VAL A 43 -22.41 2.52 6.81
N ASN A 44 -21.73 3.55 7.29
CA ASN A 44 -20.69 4.26 6.57
C ASN A 44 -19.50 3.34 6.24
N LEU A 45 -19.10 2.48 7.19
CA LEU A 45 -18.05 1.48 6.95
C LEU A 45 -18.43 0.49 5.83
N ASN A 46 -19.66 -0.01 5.81
CA ASN A 46 -20.12 -0.91 4.76
C ASN A 46 -20.09 -0.22 3.37
N LEU A 47 -20.51 1.04 3.28
CA LEU A 47 -20.42 1.82 2.04
C LEU A 47 -18.97 2.04 1.61
N THR A 48 -18.09 2.33 2.56
CA THR A 48 -16.65 2.47 2.33
C THR A 48 -16.07 1.18 1.76
N LEU A 49 -16.31 0.05 2.42
CA LEU A 49 -15.79 -1.27 2.01
C LEU A 49 -16.33 -1.70 0.64
N ALA A 50 -17.64 -1.49 0.38
CA ALA A 50 -18.24 -1.78 -0.92
C ALA A 50 -17.60 -0.94 -2.05
N SER A 51 -17.32 0.35 -1.79
CA SER A 51 -16.61 1.22 -2.74
C SER A 51 -15.18 0.75 -3.01
N LEU A 52 -14.46 0.26 -1.99
CA LEU A 52 -13.11 -0.30 -2.17
C LEU A 52 -13.14 -1.55 -3.06
N VAL A 53 -14.07 -2.47 -2.82
CA VAL A 53 -14.26 -3.68 -3.65
C VAL A 53 -14.54 -3.31 -5.10
N ALA A 54 -15.42 -2.34 -5.35
CA ALA A 54 -15.80 -1.94 -6.71
C ALA A 54 -14.65 -1.28 -7.51
N ASN A 55 -13.68 -0.66 -6.84
CA ASN A 55 -12.67 0.17 -7.51
C ASN A 55 -11.25 -0.40 -7.47
N ALA A 56 -10.95 -1.33 -6.57
CA ALA A 56 -9.59 -1.82 -6.33
C ALA A 56 -8.92 -2.43 -7.58
N SER A 57 -9.65 -3.26 -8.34
CA SER A 57 -9.10 -3.98 -9.50
C SER A 57 -8.84 -3.08 -10.72
N ILE A 58 -9.37 -1.86 -10.74
CA ILE A 58 -9.19 -0.91 -11.86
C ILE A 58 -7.73 -0.50 -11.98
N SER A 59 -7.12 -0.08 -10.87
CA SER A 59 -5.75 0.45 -10.82
C SER A 59 -4.84 -0.26 -9.80
N GLY A 60 -5.34 -1.31 -9.13
CA GLY A 60 -4.64 -1.96 -8.02
C GLY A 60 -4.64 -1.17 -6.71
N PHE A 61 -5.39 -0.07 -6.64
CA PHE A 61 -5.44 0.82 -5.49
C PHE A 61 -6.77 1.54 -5.42
N ALA A 62 -7.34 1.65 -4.23
CA ALA A 62 -8.53 2.47 -3.98
C ALA A 62 -8.52 3.06 -2.58
N THR A 63 -9.05 4.28 -2.47
CA THR A 63 -9.43 4.92 -1.21
C THR A 63 -10.90 5.27 -1.26
N SER A 64 -11.55 5.27 -0.12
CA SER A 64 -12.95 5.67 0.02
C SER A 64 -13.20 6.23 1.40
N SER A 65 -14.14 7.17 1.50
CA SER A 65 -14.64 7.65 2.79
C SER A 65 -16.13 7.97 2.70
N PHE A 66 -16.87 7.55 3.73
CA PHE A 66 -18.30 7.84 3.84
C PHE A 66 -18.64 8.35 5.24
N GLY A 67 -19.64 9.24 5.30
CA GLY A 67 -20.15 9.82 6.54
C GLY A 67 -19.57 11.20 6.83
N GLN A 68 -19.90 11.69 8.02
CA GLN A 68 -19.41 12.96 8.58
C GLN A 68 -18.90 12.70 10.00
N ASP A 69 -17.93 13.51 10.44
CA ASP A 69 -17.38 13.38 11.79
C ASP A 69 -18.48 13.50 12.86
N PRO A 70 -18.42 12.68 13.91
CA PRO A 70 -17.37 11.71 14.29
C PRO A 70 -17.60 10.30 13.73
N ASN A 71 -18.45 10.11 12.72
CA ASN A 71 -18.83 8.81 12.18
C ASN A 71 -18.31 8.56 10.77
N THR A 72 -17.32 9.33 10.30
CA THR A 72 -16.67 9.08 9.03
C THR A 72 -15.89 7.76 9.09
N ALA A 73 -16.09 6.91 8.09
CA ALA A 73 -15.30 5.71 7.88
C ALA A 73 -14.35 5.96 6.69
N TYR A 74 -13.06 5.89 6.94
CA TYR A 74 -12.00 5.96 5.92
C TYR A 74 -11.52 4.55 5.62
N GLY A 75 -11.32 4.23 4.35
CA GLY A 75 -10.84 2.94 3.90
C GLY A 75 -9.83 3.05 2.78
N LEU A 76 -8.85 2.14 2.78
CA LEU A 76 -7.81 2.03 1.78
C LEU A 76 -7.54 0.56 1.50
N THR A 77 -7.42 0.22 0.23
CA THR A 77 -6.95 -1.08 -0.23
C THR A 77 -5.89 -0.93 -1.31
N ARG A 78 -4.94 -1.85 -1.32
CA ARG A 78 -3.87 -1.90 -2.32
C ARG A 78 -3.54 -3.33 -2.67
N CYS A 79 -3.57 -3.64 -3.97
CA CYS A 79 -3.09 -4.89 -4.54
C CYS A 79 -1.61 -4.79 -4.90
N ARG A 80 -0.94 -5.93 -4.92
CA ARG A 80 0.45 -6.00 -5.39
C ARG A 80 0.48 -5.80 -6.90
N ALA A 81 1.48 -5.07 -7.39
CA ALA A 81 1.53 -4.67 -8.79
C ALA A 81 1.65 -5.86 -9.78
N TYR A 82 2.06 -7.01 -9.30
CA TYR A 82 2.27 -8.23 -10.09
C TYR A 82 1.09 -9.21 -10.09
N VAL A 83 -0.01 -8.92 -9.37
CA VAL A 83 -1.21 -9.76 -9.40
C VAL A 83 -2.14 -9.32 -10.51
N SER A 84 -2.91 -10.25 -11.08
CA SER A 84 -3.92 -9.93 -12.09
C SER A 84 -5.07 -9.10 -11.51
N LYS A 85 -5.88 -8.49 -12.36
CA LYS A 85 -7.07 -7.74 -11.91
C LYS A 85 -8.07 -8.64 -11.19
N GLU A 86 -8.23 -9.86 -11.67
CA GLU A 86 -9.11 -10.89 -11.12
C GLU A 86 -8.62 -11.33 -9.73
N GLU A 87 -7.31 -11.56 -9.58
CA GLU A 87 -6.70 -11.90 -8.29
C GLU A 87 -6.81 -10.73 -7.30
N CYS A 88 -6.62 -9.49 -7.76
CA CYS A 88 -6.83 -8.29 -6.95
C CYS A 88 -8.27 -8.21 -6.46
N GLN A 89 -9.25 -8.35 -7.34
CA GLN A 89 -10.68 -8.34 -7.01
C GLN A 89 -11.00 -9.39 -5.94
N THR A 90 -10.63 -10.64 -6.20
CA THR A 90 -10.86 -11.78 -5.28
C THR A 90 -10.19 -11.56 -3.93
N CYS A 91 -8.97 -11.00 -3.92
CA CYS A 91 -8.25 -10.71 -2.69
C CYS A 91 -8.95 -9.66 -1.84
N VAL A 92 -9.40 -8.56 -2.46
CA VAL A 92 -10.07 -7.46 -1.72
C VAL A 92 -11.44 -7.91 -1.20
N GLU A 93 -12.21 -8.68 -1.97
CA GLU A 93 -13.47 -9.28 -1.50
C GLU A 93 -13.25 -10.21 -0.29
N THR A 94 -12.18 -11.02 -0.36
CA THR A 94 -11.79 -11.90 0.75
C THR A 94 -11.37 -11.10 1.97
N ALA A 95 -10.56 -10.06 1.78
CA ALA A 95 -10.12 -9.16 2.86
C ALA A 95 -11.31 -8.51 3.57
N VAL A 96 -12.29 -8.00 2.82
CA VAL A 96 -13.51 -7.40 3.39
C VAL A 96 -14.29 -8.42 4.21
N ARG A 97 -14.56 -9.60 3.64
CA ARG A 97 -15.30 -10.67 4.32
C ARG A 97 -14.62 -11.11 5.61
N GLU A 98 -13.30 -11.35 5.57
CA GLU A 98 -12.54 -11.79 6.74
C GLU A 98 -12.49 -10.69 7.82
N MET A 99 -12.30 -9.43 7.43
CA MET A 99 -12.31 -8.32 8.40
C MET A 99 -13.65 -8.14 9.09
N GLN A 100 -14.77 -8.28 8.37
CA GLN A 100 -16.11 -8.20 8.98
C GLN A 100 -16.36 -9.34 9.96
N GLN A 101 -15.79 -10.52 9.73
CA GLN A 101 -15.90 -11.68 10.64
C GLN A 101 -15.00 -11.55 11.86
N LEU A 102 -13.75 -11.13 11.66
CA LEU A 102 -12.73 -11.09 12.70
C LEU A 102 -12.79 -9.82 13.55
N CYS A 103 -13.23 -8.69 12.95
CA CYS A 103 -13.31 -7.38 13.60
C CYS A 103 -14.76 -6.83 13.54
N PRO A 104 -15.75 -7.46 14.20
CA PRO A 104 -17.18 -7.18 13.99
C PRO A 104 -17.66 -5.85 14.57
N SER A 105 -16.90 -5.21 15.46
CA SER A 105 -17.34 -3.99 16.17
C SER A 105 -16.27 -2.88 16.22
N GLN A 106 -15.09 -3.09 15.65
CA GLN A 106 -14.00 -2.15 15.75
C GLN A 106 -14.14 -1.01 14.74
N LYS A 107 -13.78 0.22 15.15
CA LYS A 107 -13.72 1.38 14.28
C LYS A 107 -12.41 1.45 13.45
N GLU A 108 -11.43 0.63 13.80
CA GLU A 108 -10.16 0.55 13.11
C GLU A 108 -9.71 -0.91 13.03
N ALA A 109 -9.35 -1.35 11.84
CA ALA A 109 -8.75 -2.65 11.60
C ALA A 109 -7.96 -2.65 10.28
N PHE A 110 -7.05 -3.63 10.18
CA PHE A 110 -6.39 -3.93 8.92
C PHE A 110 -6.22 -5.44 8.71
N ILE A 111 -6.07 -5.81 7.45
CA ILE A 111 -5.66 -7.13 7.03
C ILE A 111 -4.56 -7.02 5.96
N LEU A 112 -3.51 -7.80 6.14
CA LEU A 112 -2.41 -7.94 5.22
C LEU A 112 -2.42 -9.36 4.67
N LEU A 113 -2.79 -9.49 3.41
CA LEU A 113 -2.80 -10.74 2.64
C LEU A 113 -1.64 -10.76 1.65
N GLU A 114 -1.37 -11.92 1.06
CA GLU A 114 -0.31 -12.06 0.06
C GLU A 114 -0.50 -11.13 -1.15
N ASN A 115 -1.70 -11.07 -1.71
CA ASN A 115 -1.99 -10.36 -2.94
C ASN A 115 -2.53 -8.93 -2.75
N CYS A 116 -3.03 -8.61 -1.56
CA CYS A 116 -3.56 -7.28 -1.23
C CYS A 116 -3.45 -6.93 0.24
N SER A 117 -3.71 -5.68 0.56
CA SER A 117 -3.91 -5.20 1.93
C SER A 117 -5.14 -4.31 1.97
N LEU A 118 -5.82 -4.30 3.11
CA LEU A 118 -6.97 -3.44 3.37
C LEU A 118 -6.87 -2.91 4.80
N LYS A 119 -7.12 -1.60 4.97
CA LYS A 119 -7.21 -0.92 6.26
C LYS A 119 -8.42 -0.01 6.24
N TYR A 120 -9.13 0.05 7.38
CA TYR A 120 -10.11 1.09 7.63
C TYR A 120 -9.90 1.71 9.02
N SER A 121 -10.35 2.95 9.18
CA SER A 121 -10.31 3.68 10.45
C SER A 121 -11.38 4.75 10.49
N ASN A 122 -11.74 5.21 11.69
CA ASN A 122 -12.54 6.42 11.88
C ASN A 122 -11.68 7.71 11.85
N GLN A 123 -10.37 7.58 11.66
CA GLN A 123 -9.44 8.69 11.48
C GLN A 123 -8.87 8.66 10.06
N ASN A 124 -8.64 9.82 9.47
CA ASN A 124 -7.99 9.90 8.18
C ASN A 124 -6.50 9.51 8.31
N PHE A 125 -6.11 8.41 7.67
CA PHE A 125 -4.76 7.86 7.70
C PHE A 125 -4.10 7.79 6.30
N PHE A 126 -4.72 8.34 5.27
CA PHE A 126 -4.31 8.11 3.88
C PHE A 126 -2.88 8.51 3.57
N SER A 127 -2.36 9.57 4.21
CA SER A 127 -0.97 10.01 4.06
C SER A 127 0.01 9.41 5.09
N THR A 128 -0.49 8.60 6.04
CA THR A 128 0.34 8.04 7.12
C THR A 128 0.88 6.67 6.71
N ALA A 129 2.20 6.52 6.75
CA ALA A 129 2.85 5.23 6.50
C ALA A 129 2.68 4.28 7.70
N ASP A 130 2.39 3.01 7.39
CA ASP A 130 2.31 1.92 8.36
C ASP A 130 3.08 0.71 7.82
N SER A 131 4.26 0.49 8.38
CA SER A 131 5.13 -0.66 8.13
C SER A 131 5.32 -1.52 9.37
N SER A 132 4.50 -1.33 10.41
CA SER A 132 4.61 -2.07 11.67
C SER A 132 4.42 -3.57 11.49
N SER A 133 3.48 -3.97 10.63
CA SER A 133 3.23 -5.38 10.28
C SER A 133 3.84 -5.73 8.93
N LYS A 134 4.62 -6.82 8.90
CA LYS A 134 5.36 -7.27 7.71
C LYS A 134 5.22 -8.77 7.52
N ILE A 135 5.10 -9.21 6.27
CA ILE A 135 5.20 -10.60 5.86
C ILE A 135 6.39 -10.72 4.91
N GLY A 136 7.28 -11.69 5.19
CA GLY A 136 8.42 -12.00 4.33
C GLY A 136 8.30 -13.41 3.75
N TYR A 137 8.41 -13.51 2.42
CA TYR A 137 8.55 -14.77 1.70
C TYR A 137 9.94 -14.82 1.09
N CYS A 138 10.72 -15.84 1.41
CA CYS A 138 12.07 -16.00 0.89
C CYS A 138 12.14 -17.26 0.05
N ASN A 139 12.77 -17.20 -1.11
CA ASN A 139 13.11 -18.38 -1.89
C ASN A 139 13.99 -19.31 -1.05
N VAL A 140 13.90 -20.61 -1.27
CA VAL A 140 14.73 -21.60 -0.58
C VAL A 140 16.17 -21.65 -1.13
N VAL A 141 16.38 -21.21 -2.37
CA VAL A 141 17.69 -21.21 -3.04
C VAL A 141 18.54 -20.05 -2.55
N LYS A 142 19.75 -20.34 -2.10
CA LYS A 142 20.76 -19.35 -1.70
C LYS A 142 21.61 -18.93 -2.89
N ALA A 143 22.02 -17.68 -2.92
CA ALA A 143 22.93 -17.16 -3.92
C ALA A 143 24.30 -17.88 -3.88
N SER A 144 24.78 -18.31 -5.05
CA SER A 144 26.06 -19.02 -5.18
C SER A 144 27.28 -18.13 -4.90
N GLN A 145 27.15 -16.81 -5.12
CA GLN A 145 28.17 -15.80 -4.85
C GLN A 145 27.59 -14.73 -3.88
N PRO A 146 27.52 -15.03 -2.57
CA PRO A 146 26.74 -14.21 -1.63
C PRO A 146 27.14 -12.74 -1.57
N ALA A 147 28.45 -12.44 -1.52
CA ALA A 147 28.95 -11.07 -1.41
C ALA A 147 28.65 -10.24 -2.66
N LEU A 148 28.85 -10.81 -3.86
CA LEU A 148 28.53 -10.14 -5.12
C LEU A 148 27.02 -9.93 -5.26
N PHE A 149 26.23 -10.99 -4.98
CA PHE A 149 24.77 -10.91 -5.00
C PHE A 149 24.23 -9.81 -4.09
N GLN A 150 24.71 -9.74 -2.85
CA GLN A 150 24.30 -8.72 -1.89
C GLN A 150 24.63 -7.31 -2.38
N SER A 151 25.82 -7.11 -2.92
CA SER A 151 26.26 -5.80 -3.43
C SER A 151 25.37 -5.34 -4.59
N VAL A 152 25.14 -6.22 -5.58
CA VAL A 152 24.31 -5.91 -6.75
C VAL A 152 22.85 -5.69 -6.35
N LEU A 153 22.29 -6.57 -5.50
CA LEU A 153 20.91 -6.47 -5.01
C LEU A 153 20.68 -5.18 -4.24
N LEU A 154 21.56 -4.84 -3.30
CA LEU A 154 21.40 -3.60 -2.51
C LEU A 154 21.50 -2.36 -3.39
N SER A 155 22.46 -2.31 -4.32
CA SER A 155 22.55 -1.21 -5.26
C SER A 155 21.27 -1.04 -6.07
N LEU A 156 20.71 -2.14 -6.60
CA LEU A 156 19.47 -2.14 -7.36
C LEU A 156 18.28 -1.64 -6.50
N ILE A 157 18.11 -2.17 -5.29
CA ILE A 157 16.99 -1.80 -4.41
C ILE A 157 17.09 -0.34 -3.96
N LEU A 158 18.27 0.16 -3.61
CA LEU A 158 18.46 1.55 -3.21
C LEU A 158 18.17 2.52 -4.36
N ASN A 159 18.58 2.18 -5.59
CA ASN A 159 18.24 2.96 -6.79
C ASN A 159 16.71 2.98 -7.02
N LEU A 160 16.03 1.84 -6.90
CA LEU A 160 14.58 1.77 -7.00
C LEU A 160 13.90 2.58 -5.90
N SER A 161 14.38 2.51 -4.65
CA SER A 161 13.84 3.26 -3.52
C SER A 161 13.95 4.77 -3.72
N SER A 162 15.05 5.24 -4.32
CA SER A 162 15.21 6.66 -4.68
C SER A 162 14.33 7.07 -5.86
N SER A 163 14.04 6.16 -6.78
CA SER A 163 13.22 6.42 -7.96
C SER A 163 11.72 6.42 -7.65
N VAL A 164 11.25 5.50 -6.80
CA VAL A 164 9.81 5.34 -6.50
C VAL A 164 9.23 6.55 -5.77
N ILE A 165 10.00 7.22 -4.95
CA ILE A 165 9.54 8.44 -4.25
C ILE A 165 9.30 9.62 -5.19
N LEU A 166 9.91 9.59 -6.38
CA LEU A 166 9.73 10.58 -7.46
C LEU A 166 8.68 10.11 -8.49
N SER A 167 8.31 8.83 -8.49
CA SER A 167 7.33 8.27 -9.42
C SER A 167 5.90 8.66 -9.02
N PRO A 168 5.10 9.22 -9.94
CA PRO A 168 3.69 9.53 -9.67
C PRO A 168 2.86 8.30 -9.28
N SER A 169 3.17 7.15 -9.87
CA SER A 169 2.47 5.88 -9.58
C SER A 169 2.93 5.21 -8.29
N ARG A 170 4.00 5.71 -7.67
CA ARG A 170 4.65 5.05 -6.52
C ARG A 170 4.99 3.57 -6.78
N LEU A 171 5.27 3.23 -8.03
CA LEU A 171 5.68 1.91 -8.48
C LEU A 171 6.83 2.05 -9.46
N VAL A 172 7.92 1.32 -9.24
CA VAL A 172 9.05 1.22 -10.15
C VAL A 172 9.63 -0.19 -10.12
N ASN A 173 10.18 -0.62 -11.25
CA ASN A 173 10.91 -1.86 -11.39
C ASN A 173 12.17 -1.64 -12.24
N SER A 174 13.17 -2.48 -12.03
CA SER A 174 14.40 -2.50 -12.81
C SER A 174 15.08 -3.85 -12.66
N SER A 175 16.22 -4.00 -13.34
CA SER A 175 17.06 -5.18 -13.24
C SER A 175 18.54 -4.81 -13.19
N ALA A 176 19.35 -5.73 -12.65
CA ALA A 176 20.80 -5.61 -12.62
C ALA A 176 21.44 -6.94 -13.01
N TYR A 177 22.51 -6.87 -13.80
CA TYR A 177 23.30 -8.04 -14.19
C TYR A 177 24.29 -8.42 -13.10
N MET A 178 24.43 -9.73 -12.89
CA MET A 178 25.41 -10.33 -12.01
C MET A 178 25.99 -11.54 -12.72
N ASP A 179 27.14 -11.41 -13.32
CA ASP A 179 27.78 -12.41 -14.21
C ASP A 179 26.82 -12.91 -15.31
N SER A 180 26.41 -14.17 -15.27
CA SER A 180 25.48 -14.79 -16.22
C SER A 180 24.00 -14.74 -15.78
N LYS A 181 23.71 -14.14 -14.62
CA LYS A 181 22.36 -14.05 -14.05
C LYS A 181 21.87 -12.60 -14.05
N THR A 182 20.56 -12.41 -13.99
CA THR A 182 19.93 -11.10 -13.86
C THR A 182 19.01 -11.09 -12.66
N ILE A 183 19.18 -10.11 -11.79
CA ILE A 183 18.27 -9.84 -10.67
C ILE A 183 17.22 -8.84 -11.18
N TYR A 184 15.95 -9.19 -11.06
CA TYR A 184 14.82 -8.31 -11.33
C TYR A 184 14.21 -7.88 -10.01
N ALA A 185 13.96 -6.60 -9.84
CA ALA A 185 13.36 -6.09 -8.61
C ALA A 185 12.30 -5.05 -8.89
N MET A 186 11.36 -4.93 -7.95
CA MET A 186 10.35 -3.88 -7.91
C MET A 186 10.16 -3.38 -6.48
N VAL A 187 9.80 -2.12 -6.36
CA VAL A 187 9.31 -1.51 -5.13
C VAL A 187 8.03 -0.74 -5.42
N GLN A 188 7.11 -0.78 -4.45
CA GLN A 188 5.83 -0.09 -4.53
C GLN A 188 5.54 0.56 -3.20
N CYS A 189 5.04 1.80 -3.21
CA CYS A 189 4.45 2.45 -2.06
C CYS A 189 2.95 2.72 -2.30
N THR A 190 2.20 2.91 -1.23
CA THR A 190 0.83 3.43 -1.31
C THR A 190 0.85 4.81 -1.99
N PRO A 191 0.05 5.04 -3.05
CA PRO A 191 0.11 6.27 -3.85
C PRO A 191 -0.16 7.58 -3.08
N THR A 192 -0.92 7.50 -1.99
CA THR A 192 -1.26 8.67 -1.15
C THR A 192 -0.19 9.08 -0.16
N LEU A 193 0.89 8.28 -0.01
CA LEU A 193 1.96 8.61 0.92
C LEU A 193 2.80 9.79 0.44
N GLU A 194 3.21 10.61 1.39
CA GLU A 194 4.27 11.59 1.17
C GLU A 194 5.62 10.91 0.90
N VAL A 195 6.57 11.67 0.38
CA VAL A 195 7.93 11.21 0.06
C VAL A 195 8.59 10.57 1.27
N SER A 196 8.53 11.24 2.42
CA SER A 196 9.12 10.76 3.68
C SER A 196 8.47 9.45 4.16
N GLY A 197 7.14 9.34 4.07
CA GLY A 197 6.41 8.14 4.46
C GLY A 197 6.78 6.93 3.61
N CYS A 198 6.86 7.09 2.28
CA CYS A 198 7.30 6.04 1.37
C CYS A 198 8.76 5.64 1.66
N SER A 199 9.67 6.63 1.83
CA SER A 199 11.09 6.38 2.12
C SER A 199 11.29 5.59 3.41
N ASN A 200 10.64 6.01 4.50
CA ASN A 200 10.74 5.34 5.80
C ASN A 200 10.18 3.91 5.74
N CYS A 201 9.05 3.71 5.07
CA CYS A 201 8.46 2.38 4.88
C CYS A 201 9.42 1.45 4.14
N LEU A 202 10.04 1.93 3.04
CA LEU A 202 10.98 1.13 2.27
C LEU A 202 12.25 0.79 3.09
N GLN A 203 12.78 1.73 3.85
CA GLN A 203 13.92 1.48 4.73
C GLN A 203 13.63 0.38 5.75
N ASP A 204 12.43 0.39 6.34
CA ASP A 204 11.98 -0.63 7.28
C ASP A 204 11.89 -2.01 6.65
N ILE A 205 11.26 -2.14 5.45
CA ILE A 205 11.11 -3.44 4.81
C ILE A 205 12.42 -3.96 4.20
N ILE A 206 13.33 -3.09 3.77
CA ILE A 206 14.68 -3.46 3.34
C ILE A 206 15.47 -4.03 4.53
N THR A 207 15.42 -3.38 5.68
CA THR A 207 16.06 -3.89 6.91
C THR A 207 15.49 -5.25 7.30
N TYR A 208 14.16 -5.42 7.24
CA TYR A 208 13.49 -6.69 7.49
C TYR A 208 13.93 -7.78 6.49
N MET A 209 14.04 -7.46 5.20
CA MET A 209 14.54 -8.37 4.17
C MET A 209 15.96 -8.85 4.48
N LEU A 210 16.86 -7.93 4.83
CA LEU A 210 18.26 -8.25 5.11
C LEU A 210 18.44 -9.16 6.32
N THR A 211 17.56 -9.05 7.31
CA THR A 211 17.59 -9.90 8.51
C THR A 211 16.89 -11.25 8.31
N GLY A 212 15.80 -11.29 7.55
CA GLY A 212 14.94 -12.46 7.40
C GLY A 212 15.28 -13.36 6.21
N CYS A 213 15.48 -12.77 5.02
CA CYS A 213 15.66 -13.52 3.77
C CYS A 213 17.14 -13.66 3.34
N ASN A 214 18.05 -13.42 4.21
CA ASN A 214 19.52 -13.48 4.07
C ASN A 214 20.04 -14.19 2.81
N LEU A 215 20.24 -13.43 1.72
CA LEU A 215 20.90 -13.86 0.46
C LEU A 215 20.19 -14.99 -0.30
N ASN A 216 18.88 -15.12 -0.17
CA ASN A 216 18.09 -16.02 -1.01
C ASN A 216 17.94 -15.41 -2.43
N GLU A 217 17.88 -16.27 -3.48
CA GLU A 217 17.75 -15.86 -4.89
C GLU A 217 16.35 -15.33 -5.26
N GLY A 218 15.56 -14.91 -4.28
CA GLY A 218 14.25 -14.29 -4.44
C GLY A 218 13.61 -13.99 -3.10
N SER A 219 12.86 -12.89 -3.04
CA SER A 219 12.11 -12.51 -1.85
C SER A 219 10.97 -11.56 -2.17
N ARG A 220 9.91 -11.65 -1.35
CA ARG A 220 8.81 -10.69 -1.30
C ARG A 220 8.63 -10.24 0.13
N ILE A 221 8.73 -8.93 0.36
CA ILE A 221 8.45 -8.32 1.66
C ILE A 221 7.23 -7.42 1.48
N LEU A 222 6.20 -7.70 2.25
CA LEU A 222 4.89 -7.07 2.18
C LEU A 222 4.62 -6.30 3.46
N SER A 223 4.09 -5.09 3.34
CA SER A 223 3.52 -4.32 4.45
C SER A 223 2.24 -3.62 4.03
N LEU A 224 1.61 -2.89 4.93
CA LEU A 224 0.40 -2.12 4.61
C LEU A 224 0.71 -0.97 3.64
N SER A 225 1.86 -0.34 3.78
CA SER A 225 2.18 0.90 3.09
C SER A 225 3.20 0.78 1.96
N CYS A 226 4.01 -0.26 1.93
CA CYS A 226 4.99 -0.50 0.86
C CYS A 226 5.31 -1.98 0.68
N ASP A 227 5.84 -2.33 -0.49
CA ASP A 227 6.29 -3.69 -0.83
C ASP A 227 7.60 -3.65 -1.58
N LEU A 228 8.34 -4.73 -1.43
CA LEU A 228 9.54 -5.04 -2.17
C LEU A 228 9.48 -6.48 -2.67
N ARG A 229 9.84 -6.69 -3.93
CA ARG A 229 10.03 -8.02 -4.51
C ARG A 229 11.28 -8.03 -5.37
N TYR A 230 12.06 -9.11 -5.28
CA TYR A 230 13.11 -9.42 -6.26
C TYR A 230 13.13 -10.90 -6.58
N GLU A 231 13.52 -11.24 -7.80
CA GLU A 231 13.58 -12.61 -8.34
C GLU A 231 14.70 -12.73 -9.37
N MET A 232 15.08 -13.97 -9.70
CA MET A 232 16.03 -14.26 -10.78
C MET A 232 15.35 -14.46 -12.14
N TYR A 233 14.09 -14.05 -12.28
CA TYR A 233 13.29 -14.08 -13.52
C TYR A 233 12.52 -12.77 -13.69
N PRO A 234 12.16 -12.39 -14.93
CA PRO A 234 11.43 -11.13 -15.18
C PRO A 234 10.12 -11.03 -14.38
N LEU A 235 9.87 -9.87 -13.80
CA LEU A 235 8.63 -9.57 -13.09
C LEU A 235 7.61 -8.98 -14.09
N SER A 236 6.49 -9.66 -14.29
CA SER A 236 5.35 -9.10 -15.03
C SER A 236 4.55 -8.21 -14.08
N LEU A 237 4.32 -6.96 -14.47
CA LEU A 237 3.49 -6.02 -13.73
C LEU A 237 2.16 -5.85 -14.45
N THR A 238 1.07 -6.07 -13.74
CA THR A 238 -0.30 -5.90 -14.24
C THR A 238 -0.71 -4.43 -14.24
N TYR A 239 -0.30 -3.72 -13.19
CA TYR A 239 -0.60 -2.31 -13.03
C TYR A 239 0.59 -1.49 -13.54
N SER A 240 0.43 -0.92 -14.73
CA SER A 240 1.39 0.05 -15.25
C SER A 240 1.28 1.37 -14.47
N PRO A 241 2.37 2.13 -14.35
CA PRO A 241 2.29 3.47 -13.79
C PRO A 241 1.39 4.34 -14.67
N THR A 242 0.13 4.49 -14.28
CA THR A 242 -0.74 5.52 -14.86
C THR A 242 -0.26 6.85 -14.31
N PRO A 243 0.06 7.85 -15.14
CA PRO A 243 0.31 9.20 -14.65
C PRO A 243 -0.89 9.62 -13.78
N ALA A 244 -0.60 10.16 -12.60
CA ALA A 244 -1.67 10.73 -11.77
C ALA A 244 -2.49 11.69 -12.64
N PRO A 245 -3.84 11.68 -12.56
CA PRO A 245 -4.64 12.65 -13.28
C PRO A 245 -4.13 14.04 -12.87
N SER A 246 -3.79 14.85 -13.88
CA SER A 246 -3.39 16.23 -13.67
C SER A 246 -4.46 16.91 -12.81
N PRO A 247 -4.08 17.71 -11.80
CA PRO A 247 -5.08 18.46 -11.05
C PRO A 247 -5.93 19.26 -12.06
N PRO A 248 -7.25 19.31 -11.86
CA PRO A 248 -8.13 20.08 -12.75
C PRO A 248 -7.56 21.49 -12.84
N PRO A 249 -7.54 22.10 -14.05
CA PRO A 249 -7.06 23.47 -14.21
C PRO A 249 -7.85 24.35 -13.24
N LEU A 250 -7.13 25.16 -12.45
CA LEU A 250 -7.73 26.15 -11.59
C LEU A 250 -8.60 27.04 -12.49
N SER A 251 -9.89 26.84 -12.48
CA SER A 251 -10.82 27.73 -13.15
C SER A 251 -10.81 29.03 -12.38
N SER A 252 -10.04 29.99 -12.89
CA SER A 252 -10.10 31.38 -12.47
C SER A 252 -11.43 31.98 -12.92
N GLN A 253 -12.48 31.70 -12.18
CA GLN A 253 -13.75 32.41 -12.28
C GLN A 253 -14.01 33.10 -10.94
N TYR A 254 -13.26 34.17 -10.69
CA TYR A 254 -13.76 35.26 -9.90
C TYR A 254 -14.26 36.35 -10.89
N PRO A 255 -15.56 36.70 -10.91
CA PRO A 255 -16.02 37.85 -11.64
C PRO A 255 -15.45 39.11 -10.96
N LEU A 256 -14.71 39.92 -11.70
CA LEU A 256 -14.38 41.28 -11.27
C LEU A 256 -15.69 42.03 -11.04
N PRO A 257 -15.87 42.74 -9.92
CA PRO A 257 -16.96 43.67 -9.78
C PRO A 257 -16.72 44.88 -10.71
N SER A 258 -17.71 45.15 -11.56
CA SER A 258 -17.76 46.33 -12.42
C SER A 258 -17.70 47.57 -11.57
N GLY A 259 -16.62 48.34 -11.68
CA GLY A 259 -16.50 49.66 -11.07
C GLY A 259 -17.32 50.69 -11.84
N SER A 260 -18.22 51.34 -11.15
CA SER A 260 -18.87 52.58 -11.60
C SER A 260 -17.91 53.77 -11.47
N ASN A 261 -17.81 54.52 -12.57
CA ASN A 261 -17.13 55.83 -12.67
C ASN A 261 -17.63 56.83 -11.63
N SER A 262 -16.73 57.51 -10.95
CA SER A 262 -16.92 58.91 -10.57
C SER A 262 -15.58 59.63 -10.48
N THR A 263 -15.47 60.61 -11.34
CA THR A 263 -14.44 61.65 -11.46
C THR A 263 -14.47 62.56 -10.23
N THR A 264 -13.31 62.86 -9.64
CA THR A 264 -12.99 64.25 -9.18
C THR A 264 -11.50 64.38 -8.77
N ASN A 265 -11.01 65.51 -9.13
CA ASN A 265 -9.73 66.18 -9.13
C ASN A 265 -8.86 66.17 -7.85
N SER A 266 -7.56 66.22 -8.17
CA SER A 266 -6.49 67.12 -7.67
C SER A 266 -5.95 67.00 -6.26
N THR A 267 -4.69 66.88 -6.23
CA THR A 267 -3.56 67.62 -5.61
C THR A 267 -2.59 66.77 -4.86
N SER A 268 -1.34 66.74 -5.39
CA SER A 268 -0.12 66.47 -4.62
C SER A 268 0.17 67.59 -3.60
N PRO A 269 0.92 67.36 -2.52
CA PRO A 269 2.39 67.44 -2.64
C PRO A 269 3.19 66.45 -1.72
N SER A 270 4.35 66.07 -2.27
CA SER A 270 5.71 66.08 -1.76
C SER A 270 5.98 65.91 -0.24
N SER A 271 6.76 64.94 0.13
CA SER A 271 8.19 65.03 0.57
C SER A 271 8.64 63.90 1.50
N ASN A 272 9.87 63.42 1.23
CA ASN A 272 10.91 62.98 2.15
C ASN A 272 10.59 61.83 3.13
N GLY A 273 11.36 60.79 3.30
CA GLY A 273 12.78 60.57 3.19
C GLY A 273 13.19 59.53 4.22
N ASN A 274 14.24 58.82 3.93
CA ASN A 274 15.15 58.10 4.84
C ASN A 274 14.66 56.75 5.46
N ASP A 275 15.26 55.67 5.01
CA ASP A 275 16.54 55.08 5.45
C ASP A 275 16.47 54.13 6.64
N PHE A 276 17.28 53.09 6.50
CA PHE A 276 17.94 52.14 7.45
C PHE A 276 17.33 50.73 7.53
N LEU A 277 18.02 49.77 6.85
CA LEU A 277 19.14 48.91 7.23
C LEU A 277 18.85 47.81 8.29
N LEU A 278 19.06 46.56 7.86
CA LEU A 278 19.79 45.47 8.49
C LEU A 278 19.33 44.97 9.90
N GLN A 279 18.82 43.81 9.97
CA GLN A 279 19.50 42.58 10.46
C GLN A 279 18.70 41.33 10.09
#